data_7336c33bc0b9fe4addf4000a37557a6d
#
_entry.id   7336c33bc0b9fe4addf4000a37557a6d
#
_cell.length_a   1.000
_cell.length_b   1.000
_cell.length_c   1.000
_cell.angle_alpha   90.00
_cell.angle_beta   90.00
_cell.angle_gamma   90.00
#
_symmetry.space_group_name_H-M   'P 1'
#
loop_
_entity.id
_entity.type
_entity.pdbx_description
1 polymer ?
#
loop_
_entity_poly.entity_id
_entity_poly.type
_entity_poly.pdbx_seq_one_letter_code
_entity_poly.pdbx_strand_id
1 'polypeptide(L)'
;MKASSYVPKRLTPEEPRKLGDSHVMFRVLKYVLSGSFLLVAGLFWLAYLSPRPPLTIDPATLAGDGSQINYCELPILDGSGLTASDIPKGNTPDCGYSQFPLPVLRDCREPLSEGADDIRGLWRAIEGARTGHIERVEQCGERVVVTAAGIIHDYGPNSTGGLNTNDTEGSVLFTAGGKDFCMRTSASMIWEEKVLNFYVFGWGPRVVRRYRDGEFLIWEYADGSINKMERLCQLPETHIIPEPRGPRYKLF
;
A
#
# COMPACT_ATOMS: atom_id res chain seq x y z
N MET A 1 -88.60 -0.15 37.01
CA MET A 1 -87.36 0.36 36.34
C MET A 1 -86.24 0.34 37.38
N LYS A 2 -85.31 -0.62 37.28
CA LYS A 2 -84.14 -0.69 38.18
C LYS A 2 -82.93 -0.07 37.47
N ALA A 3 -82.43 1.01 38.04
CA ALA A 3 -81.24 1.65 37.54
C ALA A 3 -80.00 0.80 37.94
N SER A 4 -79.26 0.37 36.96
CA SER A 4 -77.97 -0.35 37.15
C SER A 4 -76.87 0.70 37.31
N SER A 5 -76.27 0.76 38.50
CA SER A 5 -75.11 1.62 38.76
C SER A 5 -73.86 0.96 38.24
N TYR A 6 -73.26 1.51 37.20
CA TYR A 6 -71.95 1.13 36.66
C TYR A 6 -70.85 1.81 37.52
N VAL A 7 -70.03 1.02 38.19
CA VAL A 7 -68.87 1.45 38.93
C VAL A 7 -67.65 1.29 38.02
N PRO A 8 -66.93 2.35 37.65
CA PRO A 8 -65.73 2.19 36.80
C PRO A 8 -64.60 1.59 37.64
N LYS A 9 -64.01 0.55 37.05
CA LYS A 9 -62.83 -0.17 37.59
C LYS A 9 -61.63 0.79 37.62
N ARG A 10 -61.12 1.10 38.79
CA ARG A 10 -59.88 1.87 38.94
C ARG A 10 -58.73 1.10 38.27
N LEU A 11 -58.12 1.70 37.29
CA LEU A 11 -56.84 1.26 36.75
C LEU A 11 -55.77 1.44 37.82
N THR A 12 -55.15 0.37 38.22
CA THR A 12 -53.97 0.41 39.10
C THR A 12 -52.82 1.00 38.29
N PRO A 13 -52.02 1.91 38.87
CA PRO A 13 -50.84 2.42 38.21
C PRO A 13 -49.89 1.25 37.90
N GLU A 14 -49.50 1.10 36.62
CA GLU A 14 -48.42 0.21 36.23
C GLU A 14 -47.15 0.62 36.99
N GLU A 15 -46.62 -0.32 37.76
CA GLU A 15 -45.31 -0.14 38.39
C GLU A 15 -44.28 0.18 37.30
N PRO A 16 -43.46 1.22 37.48
CA PRO A 16 -42.41 1.50 36.54
C PRO A 16 -41.47 0.31 36.48
N ARG A 17 -41.32 -0.31 35.30
CA ARG A 17 -40.33 -1.36 35.05
C ARG A 17 -38.98 -0.85 35.55
N LYS A 18 -38.47 -1.51 36.59
CA LYS A 18 -37.14 -1.22 37.12
C LYS A 18 -36.16 -1.28 35.96
N LEU A 19 -35.53 -0.17 35.69
CA LEU A 19 -34.33 -0.08 34.82
C LEU A 19 -33.17 -0.82 35.51
N GLY A 20 -33.41 -2.09 35.82
CA GLY A 20 -32.36 -2.98 36.26
C GLY A 20 -31.67 -3.47 35.03
N ASP A 21 -30.56 -2.86 34.70
CA ASP A 21 -29.45 -3.52 33.99
C ASP A 21 -28.53 -2.53 33.28
N SER A 22 -28.56 -1.26 33.62
CA SER A 22 -27.56 -0.31 33.10
C SER A 22 -26.14 -0.75 33.50
N HIS A 23 -25.96 -1.34 34.67
CA HIS A 23 -24.67 -1.85 35.10
C HIS A 23 -24.22 -3.12 34.35
N VAL A 24 -25.15 -3.99 33.95
CA VAL A 24 -24.83 -5.18 33.13
C VAL A 24 -24.48 -4.72 31.69
N MET A 25 -25.27 -3.83 31.13
CA MET A 25 -25.03 -3.29 29.81
C MET A 25 -23.68 -2.54 29.75
N PHE A 26 -23.34 -1.75 30.75
CA PHE A 26 -22.05 -1.07 30.85
C PHE A 26 -20.87 -2.07 30.98
N ARG A 27 -21.04 -3.14 31.73
CA ARG A 27 -20.01 -4.18 31.83
C ARG A 27 -19.81 -4.91 30.49
N VAL A 28 -20.89 -5.31 29.83
CA VAL A 28 -20.84 -5.98 28.54
C VAL A 28 -20.19 -5.05 27.49
N LEU A 29 -20.59 -3.79 27.44
CA LEU A 29 -19.99 -2.81 26.52
C LEU A 29 -18.48 -2.63 26.77
N LYS A 30 -18.08 -2.58 28.05
CA LYS A 30 -16.67 -2.46 28.42
C LYS A 30 -15.85 -3.69 27.98
N TYR A 31 -16.38 -4.89 28.13
CA TYR A 31 -15.71 -6.12 27.68
C TYR A 31 -15.67 -6.22 26.15
N VAL A 32 -16.73 -5.82 25.44
CA VAL A 32 -16.76 -5.78 23.99
C VAL A 32 -15.74 -4.78 23.45
N LEU A 33 -15.69 -3.58 24.00
CA LEU A 33 -14.72 -2.55 23.59
C LEU A 33 -13.27 -2.96 23.89
N SER A 34 -13.03 -3.55 25.08
CA SER A 34 -11.69 -4.04 25.43
C SER A 34 -11.27 -5.23 24.58
N GLY A 35 -12.18 -6.15 24.29
CA GLY A 35 -11.94 -7.30 23.41
C GLY A 35 -11.66 -6.87 21.98
N SER A 36 -12.43 -5.92 21.46
CA SER A 36 -12.21 -5.36 20.12
C SER A 36 -10.87 -4.63 20.02
N PHE A 37 -10.50 -3.86 21.05
CA PHE A 37 -9.21 -3.18 21.10
C PHE A 37 -8.04 -4.17 21.13
N LEU A 38 -8.12 -5.22 21.94
CA LEU A 38 -7.09 -6.25 22.01
C LEU A 38 -6.99 -7.04 20.70
N LEU A 39 -8.11 -7.31 20.03
CA LEU A 39 -8.14 -7.99 18.75
C LEU A 39 -7.46 -7.11 17.66
N VAL A 40 -7.82 -5.84 17.60
CA VAL A 40 -7.21 -4.89 16.63
C VAL A 40 -5.73 -4.70 16.94
N ALA A 41 -5.36 -4.54 18.20
CA ALA A 41 -3.96 -4.43 18.62
C ALA A 41 -3.17 -5.71 18.31
N GLY A 42 -3.78 -6.88 18.52
CA GLY A 42 -3.19 -8.18 18.20
C GLY A 42 -3.01 -8.38 16.70
N LEU A 43 -4.00 -8.01 15.89
CA LEU A 43 -3.90 -8.06 14.42
C LEU A 43 -2.85 -7.08 13.89
N PHE A 44 -2.82 -5.87 14.46
CA PHE A 44 -1.80 -4.88 14.14
C PHE A 44 -0.39 -5.37 14.51
N TRP A 45 -0.26 -5.99 15.69
CA TRP A 45 0.99 -6.59 16.16
C TRP A 45 1.44 -7.76 15.28
N LEU A 46 0.53 -8.66 14.89
CA LEU A 46 0.83 -9.78 13.98
C LEU A 46 1.24 -9.28 12.59
N ALA A 47 0.55 -8.29 12.04
CA ALA A 47 0.92 -7.67 10.77
C ALA A 47 2.29 -6.98 10.85
N TYR A 48 2.63 -6.44 12.02
CA TYR A 48 3.89 -5.74 12.27
C TYR A 48 5.07 -6.68 12.54
N LEU A 49 4.83 -7.84 13.15
CA LEU A 49 5.83 -8.86 13.48
C LEU A 49 6.01 -9.92 12.41
N SER A 50 5.34 -9.83 11.26
CA SER A 50 5.62 -10.73 10.14
C SER A 50 7.13 -10.76 9.87
N PRO A 51 7.75 -11.92 9.81
CA PRO A 51 9.19 -12.04 9.59
C PRO A 51 9.55 -11.32 8.29
N ARG A 52 10.36 -10.30 8.41
CA ARG A 52 10.81 -9.50 7.28
C ARG A 52 12.13 -10.06 6.81
N PRO A 53 12.33 -10.21 5.50
CA PRO A 53 13.65 -10.51 5.01
C PRO A 53 14.61 -9.43 5.51
N PRO A 54 15.83 -9.78 5.87
CA PRO A 54 16.83 -8.78 6.26
C PRO A 54 16.96 -7.77 5.13
N LEU A 55 16.67 -6.49 5.43
CA LEU A 55 16.89 -5.41 4.49
C LEU A 55 18.40 -5.24 4.34
N THR A 56 18.94 -5.76 3.27
CA THR A 56 20.30 -5.41 2.87
C THR A 56 20.22 -4.05 2.21
N ILE A 57 20.38 -3.01 2.99
CA ILE A 57 20.36 -1.65 2.50
C ILE A 57 21.76 -1.34 1.98
N ASP A 58 21.87 -1.09 0.69
CA ASP A 58 22.97 -0.31 0.16
C ASP A 58 22.43 1.07 -0.23
N PRO A 59 22.58 2.08 0.63
CA PRO A 59 22.12 3.43 0.30
C PRO A 59 22.78 4.00 -0.95
N ALA A 60 23.97 3.53 -1.30
CA ALA A 60 24.67 3.97 -2.51
C ALA A 60 23.97 3.54 -3.79
N THR A 61 23.29 2.40 -3.80
CA THR A 61 22.53 1.95 -4.96
C THR A 61 21.24 2.74 -5.17
N LEU A 62 20.79 3.44 -4.15
CA LEU A 62 19.56 4.23 -4.15
C LEU A 62 19.83 5.73 -4.25
N ALA A 63 21.07 6.15 -4.06
CA ALA A 63 21.48 7.54 -4.23
C ALA A 63 21.73 7.85 -5.70
N GLY A 64 21.25 8.98 -6.17
CA GLY A 64 21.54 9.47 -7.52
C GLY A 64 20.47 10.38 -8.07
N ASP A 65 20.80 10.99 -9.21
CA ASP A 65 19.88 11.78 -10.00
C ASP A 65 19.40 10.94 -11.19
N GLY A 66 18.13 10.58 -11.20
CA GLY A 66 17.49 9.81 -12.27
C GLY A 66 17.15 10.64 -13.50
N SER A 67 17.40 11.95 -13.51
CA SER A 67 17.01 12.86 -14.58
C SER A 67 17.74 12.62 -15.90
N GLN A 68 18.96 12.10 -15.85
CA GLN A 68 19.81 11.84 -17.02
C GLN A 68 19.58 10.46 -17.67
N ILE A 69 18.71 9.64 -17.09
CA ILE A 69 18.46 8.29 -17.59
C ILE A 69 17.45 8.34 -18.73
N ASN A 70 17.76 7.65 -19.83
CA ASN A 70 16.79 7.40 -20.88
C ASN A 70 15.93 6.19 -20.53
N TYR A 71 14.75 6.42 -19.98
CA TYR A 71 13.82 5.35 -19.58
C TYR A 71 13.10 4.66 -20.73
N CYS A 72 13.32 5.09 -21.98
CA CYS A 72 12.86 4.36 -23.16
C CYS A 72 13.86 3.28 -23.58
N GLU A 73 15.09 3.35 -23.09
CA GLU A 73 16.13 2.34 -23.29
C GLU A 73 16.11 1.37 -22.09
N LEU A 74 15.24 0.39 -22.16
CA LEU A 74 15.10 -0.59 -21.08
C LEU A 74 16.21 -1.65 -21.15
N PRO A 75 16.66 -2.18 -20.00
CA PRO A 75 17.57 -3.31 -19.97
C PRO A 75 17.03 -4.51 -20.76
N ILE A 76 17.89 -5.17 -21.52
CA ILE A 76 17.54 -6.41 -22.20
C ILE A 76 17.54 -7.53 -21.14
N LEU A 77 16.44 -8.28 -21.06
CA LEU A 77 16.25 -9.37 -20.10
C LEU A 77 16.50 -10.72 -20.81
N ASP A 78 17.76 -10.99 -21.11
CA ASP A 78 18.20 -12.16 -21.88
C ASP A 78 18.86 -13.27 -21.02
N GLY A 79 18.88 -13.08 -19.72
CA GLY A 79 19.50 -14.02 -18.78
C GLY A 79 21.03 -13.91 -18.68
N SER A 80 21.66 -12.93 -19.35
CA SER A 80 23.13 -12.84 -19.42
C SER A 80 23.79 -12.13 -18.23
N GLY A 81 23.00 -11.55 -17.33
CA GLY A 81 23.48 -10.71 -16.21
C GLY A 81 23.04 -11.22 -14.83
N LEU A 82 22.89 -10.28 -13.92
CA LEU A 82 22.40 -10.58 -12.57
C LEU A 82 20.92 -10.99 -12.60
N THR A 83 20.57 -11.88 -11.67
CA THR A 83 19.18 -12.23 -11.40
C THR A 83 18.58 -11.27 -10.38
N ALA A 84 17.27 -11.30 -10.23
CA ALA A 84 16.56 -10.46 -9.25
C ALA A 84 17.01 -10.71 -7.80
N SER A 85 17.44 -11.94 -7.51
CA SER A 85 17.92 -12.35 -6.18
C SER A 85 19.35 -11.89 -5.88
N ASP A 86 20.15 -11.60 -6.92
CA ASP A 86 21.53 -11.14 -6.75
C ASP A 86 21.61 -9.65 -6.37
N ILE A 87 20.54 -8.92 -6.58
CA ILE A 87 20.49 -7.48 -6.33
C ILE A 87 19.84 -7.21 -4.97
N PRO A 88 20.54 -6.50 -4.08
CA PRO A 88 19.98 -6.11 -2.79
C PRO A 88 18.65 -5.37 -2.92
N LYS A 89 17.77 -5.54 -1.94
CA LYS A 89 16.50 -4.82 -1.93
C LYS A 89 16.71 -3.32 -1.83
N GLY A 90 15.95 -2.60 -2.64
CA GLY A 90 15.85 -1.16 -2.57
C GLY A 90 15.07 -0.74 -1.34
N ASN A 91 15.62 0.21 -0.61
CA ASN A 91 14.96 0.79 0.55
C ASN A 91 14.76 2.28 0.35
N THR A 92 13.71 2.82 0.95
CA THR A 92 13.47 4.26 0.94
C THR A 92 14.34 4.94 1.99
N PRO A 93 15.33 5.78 1.59
CA PRO A 93 16.16 6.47 2.55
C PRO A 93 15.31 7.47 3.36
N ASP A 94 15.59 7.56 4.66
CA ASP A 94 15.00 8.55 5.58
C ASP A 94 13.48 8.74 5.50
N CYS A 95 12.74 7.68 5.18
CA CYS A 95 11.29 7.75 4.99
C CYS A 95 10.83 8.50 3.72
N GLY A 96 11.68 8.77 2.83
CA GLY A 96 11.39 9.40 1.55
C GLY A 96 12.65 9.96 0.92
N TYR A 97 12.90 9.60 -0.32
CA TYR A 97 14.03 10.16 -1.05
C TYR A 97 13.77 11.65 -1.35
N SER A 98 14.86 12.45 -1.30
CA SER A 98 14.84 13.86 -1.68
C SER A 98 15.28 14.10 -3.13
N GLN A 99 15.91 13.10 -3.74
CA GLN A 99 16.28 13.06 -5.16
C GLN A 99 15.75 11.79 -5.76
N PHE A 100 15.37 11.83 -7.03
CA PHE A 100 14.85 10.64 -7.71
C PHE A 100 15.97 9.61 -7.85
N PRO A 101 15.85 8.42 -7.26
CA PRO A 101 16.95 7.49 -7.16
C PRO A 101 17.24 6.78 -8.49
N LEU A 102 18.47 6.29 -8.64
CA LEU A 102 18.83 5.41 -9.74
C LEU A 102 17.97 4.13 -9.74
N PRO A 103 17.77 3.50 -10.89
CA PRO A 103 17.06 2.24 -10.96
C PRO A 103 17.74 1.16 -10.10
N VAL A 104 16.94 0.52 -9.26
CA VAL A 104 17.39 -0.58 -8.37
C VAL A 104 17.79 -1.79 -9.21
N LEU A 105 17.01 -2.12 -10.23
CA LEU A 105 17.17 -3.31 -11.06
C LEU A 105 17.95 -3.05 -12.37
N ARG A 106 18.69 -1.95 -12.48
CA ARG A 106 19.40 -1.57 -13.72
C ARG A 106 20.35 -2.66 -14.27
N ASP A 107 20.96 -3.44 -13.38
CA ASP A 107 21.93 -4.47 -13.76
C ASP A 107 21.31 -5.85 -13.86
N CYS A 108 20.02 -5.99 -13.60
CA CYS A 108 19.28 -7.22 -13.72
C CYS A 108 19.01 -7.58 -15.18
N ARG A 109 19.19 -8.86 -15.52
CA ARG A 109 18.97 -9.39 -16.87
C ARG A 109 18.10 -10.64 -16.89
N GLU A 110 17.53 -11.01 -15.76
CA GLU A 110 16.62 -12.15 -15.66
C GLU A 110 15.35 -11.90 -16.46
N PRO A 111 14.92 -12.83 -17.33
CA PRO A 111 13.66 -12.73 -18.06
C PRO A 111 12.47 -12.56 -17.12
N LEU A 112 11.45 -11.85 -17.57
CA LEU A 112 10.21 -11.71 -16.81
C LEU A 112 9.59 -13.08 -16.57
N SER A 113 8.95 -13.25 -15.42
CA SER A 113 8.21 -14.45 -15.08
C SER A 113 7.09 -14.71 -16.08
N GLU A 114 6.75 -15.98 -16.24
CA GLU A 114 5.63 -16.40 -17.09
C GLU A 114 4.33 -15.71 -16.64
N GLY A 115 3.59 -15.17 -17.60
CA GLY A 115 2.34 -14.47 -17.33
C GLY A 115 2.49 -13.01 -16.90
N ALA A 116 3.71 -12.51 -16.67
CA ALA A 116 3.93 -11.09 -16.43
C ALA A 116 3.90 -10.30 -17.75
N ASP A 117 3.24 -9.15 -17.75
CA ASP A 117 3.35 -8.19 -18.84
C ASP A 117 4.50 -7.21 -18.60
N ASP A 118 5.13 -6.71 -19.67
CA ASP A 118 6.21 -5.72 -19.55
C ASP A 118 5.63 -4.32 -19.35
N ILE A 119 5.60 -3.91 -18.08
CA ILE A 119 5.17 -2.57 -17.67
C ILE A 119 6.34 -1.67 -17.24
N ARG A 120 7.58 -2.08 -17.54
CA ARG A 120 8.79 -1.30 -17.19
C ARG A 120 8.78 0.05 -17.88
N GLY A 121 9.29 1.06 -17.20
CA GLY A 121 9.49 2.41 -17.73
C GLY A 121 9.18 3.50 -16.74
N LEU A 122 9.27 4.71 -17.23
CA LEU A 122 8.84 5.91 -16.51
C LEU A 122 7.45 6.30 -17.04
N TRP A 123 6.52 6.52 -16.15
CA TRP A 123 5.11 6.75 -16.47
C TRP A 123 4.60 8.04 -15.83
N ARG A 124 3.77 8.78 -16.57
CA ARG A 124 3.09 9.98 -16.09
C ARG A 124 1.59 9.82 -16.22
N ALA A 125 0.85 10.04 -15.15
CA ALA A 125 -0.60 10.06 -15.19
C ALA A 125 -1.11 11.27 -16.00
N ILE A 126 -1.87 11.00 -17.04
CA ILE A 126 -2.47 12.02 -17.92
C ILE A 126 -3.97 12.17 -17.69
N GLU A 127 -4.61 11.15 -17.13
CA GLU A 127 -6.03 11.15 -16.77
C GLU A 127 -6.21 10.53 -15.37
N GLY A 128 -7.27 10.95 -14.67
CA GLY A 128 -7.66 10.46 -13.36
C GLY A 128 -7.29 11.39 -12.21
N ALA A 129 -7.55 10.93 -10.99
CA ALA A 129 -7.37 11.72 -9.77
C ALA A 129 -5.90 12.07 -9.47
N ARG A 130 -4.95 11.36 -10.11
CA ARG A 130 -3.52 11.57 -9.91
C ARG A 130 -2.82 12.17 -11.13
N THR A 131 -3.53 12.89 -11.96
CA THR A 131 -2.93 13.58 -13.13
C THR A 131 -1.67 14.37 -12.74
N GLY A 132 -0.59 14.15 -13.49
CA GLY A 132 0.74 14.72 -13.21
C GLY A 132 1.63 13.85 -12.31
N HIS A 133 1.08 12.81 -11.67
CA HIS A 133 1.88 11.85 -10.91
C HIS A 133 2.87 11.11 -11.81
N ILE A 134 4.12 10.99 -11.36
CA ILE A 134 5.17 10.27 -12.08
C ILE A 134 5.63 9.09 -11.21
N GLU A 135 5.75 7.93 -11.85
CA GLU A 135 6.33 6.74 -11.25
C GLU A 135 7.26 6.02 -12.23
N ARG A 136 8.28 5.39 -11.69
CA ARG A 136 9.11 4.44 -12.43
C ARG A 136 8.74 3.03 -12.00
N VAL A 137 8.51 2.17 -12.98
CA VAL A 137 8.31 0.73 -12.77
C VAL A 137 9.51 -0.02 -13.33
N GLU A 138 10.11 -0.85 -12.52
CA GLU A 138 11.20 -1.76 -12.89
C GLU A 138 10.74 -3.20 -12.66
N GLN A 139 11.12 -4.11 -13.56
CA GLN A 139 10.81 -5.53 -13.42
C GLN A 139 12.02 -6.37 -13.80
N CYS A 140 12.23 -7.46 -13.10
CA CYS A 140 13.24 -8.46 -13.42
C CYS A 140 12.88 -9.77 -12.72
N GLY A 141 12.77 -10.89 -13.47
CA GLY A 141 12.18 -12.10 -12.95
C GLY A 141 10.77 -11.83 -12.40
N GLU A 142 10.54 -12.25 -11.17
CA GLU A 142 9.29 -11.97 -10.44
C GLU A 142 9.32 -10.65 -9.64
N ARG A 143 10.46 -9.98 -9.60
CA ARG A 143 10.63 -8.78 -8.77
C ARG A 143 10.14 -7.54 -9.51
N VAL A 144 9.42 -6.68 -8.80
CA VAL A 144 8.96 -5.39 -9.30
C VAL A 144 9.31 -4.30 -8.31
N VAL A 145 9.90 -3.22 -8.81
CA VAL A 145 10.21 -2.05 -8.01
C VAL A 145 9.43 -0.86 -8.57
N VAL A 146 8.70 -0.19 -7.71
CA VAL A 146 7.97 1.03 -8.05
C VAL A 146 8.54 2.19 -7.26
N THR A 147 9.03 3.19 -7.98
CA THR A 147 9.61 4.40 -7.40
C THR A 147 8.69 5.58 -7.70
N ALA A 148 8.05 6.14 -6.68
CA ALA A 148 7.12 7.25 -6.86
C ALA A 148 6.92 8.04 -5.56
N ALA A 149 6.58 9.30 -5.66
CA ALA A 149 6.15 10.16 -4.54
C ALA A 149 7.09 10.14 -3.32
N GLY A 150 8.39 10.05 -3.54
CA GLY A 150 9.39 9.99 -2.48
C GLY A 150 9.62 8.60 -1.90
N ILE A 151 8.96 7.54 -2.43
CA ILE A 151 8.98 6.19 -1.87
C ILE A 151 9.46 5.19 -2.93
N ILE A 152 10.21 4.19 -2.48
CA ILE A 152 10.61 3.03 -3.26
C ILE A 152 9.87 1.82 -2.71
N HIS A 153 9.03 1.23 -3.54
CA HIS A 153 8.34 -0.03 -3.25
C HIS A 153 9.06 -1.16 -3.97
N ASP A 154 9.71 -2.03 -3.23
CA ASP A 154 10.50 -3.13 -3.78
C ASP A 154 9.87 -4.48 -3.43
N TYR A 155 9.15 -5.01 -4.37
CA TYR A 155 8.43 -6.27 -4.26
C TYR A 155 9.30 -7.40 -4.80
N GLY A 156 9.81 -8.24 -3.94
CA GLY A 156 10.61 -9.42 -4.32
C GLY A 156 9.77 -10.55 -4.89
N PRO A 157 10.42 -11.67 -5.25
CA PRO A 157 9.72 -12.84 -5.72
C PRO A 157 8.68 -13.29 -4.70
N ASN A 158 7.51 -13.65 -5.19
CA ASN A 158 6.49 -14.28 -4.38
C ASN A 158 6.94 -15.68 -4.02
N SER A 159 7.42 -15.88 -2.81
CA SER A 159 7.50 -17.23 -2.28
C SER A 159 6.06 -17.72 -2.08
N THR A 160 5.74 -18.79 -2.76
CA THR A 160 4.44 -19.43 -2.71
C THR A 160 3.96 -19.66 -1.28
N GLY A 161 2.82 -19.04 -0.91
CA GLY A 161 2.01 -19.46 0.22
C GLY A 161 2.32 -18.82 1.56
N GLY A 162 2.75 -17.59 1.62
CA GLY A 162 2.88 -16.85 2.87
C GLY A 162 2.47 -15.39 2.74
N LEU A 163 2.39 -14.73 3.84
CA LEU A 163 2.33 -13.27 3.95
C LEU A 163 3.59 -12.69 3.28
N ASN A 164 3.61 -12.65 1.96
CA ASN A 164 4.70 -12.08 1.19
C ASN A 164 4.58 -10.57 1.22
N THR A 165 5.04 -10.09 2.30
CA THR A 165 5.18 -8.69 2.50
C THR A 165 6.51 -8.28 1.93
N ASN A 166 6.47 -7.74 0.75
CA ASN A 166 7.59 -7.05 0.18
C ASN A 166 7.63 -5.69 0.81
N ASP A 167 8.35 -5.66 1.85
CA ASP A 167 8.38 -4.55 2.71
C ASP A 167 9.01 -3.33 2.08
N THR A 168 8.34 -2.24 2.23
CA THR A 168 8.91 -0.95 2.00
C THR A 168 8.96 -0.18 3.30
N GLU A 169 10.15 0.20 3.69
CA GLU A 169 10.27 1.26 4.68
C GLU A 169 9.82 2.58 4.06
N GLY A 170 9.12 3.37 4.84
CA GLY A 170 8.97 4.77 4.54
C GLY A 170 7.75 5.19 3.77
N SER A 171 6.71 4.42 3.79
CA SER A 171 5.43 4.94 3.38
C SER A 171 4.92 5.95 4.39
N VAL A 172 4.69 7.18 3.96
CA VAL A 172 3.95 8.15 4.75
C VAL A 172 2.48 7.80 4.62
N LEU A 173 1.93 7.08 5.59
CA LEU A 173 0.58 6.60 5.50
C LEU A 173 -0.46 7.62 5.95
N PHE A 174 -0.09 8.52 6.83
CA PHE A 174 -1.01 9.55 7.26
C PHE A 174 -0.31 10.77 7.81
N THR A 175 -0.97 11.91 7.62
CA THR A 175 -0.59 13.16 8.23
C THR A 175 -1.55 13.44 9.39
N ALA A 176 -1.04 13.59 10.59
CA ALA A 176 -1.82 13.94 11.76
C ALA A 176 -1.24 15.17 12.44
N GLY A 177 -2.08 16.18 12.70
CA GLY A 177 -1.64 17.41 13.36
C GLY A 177 -0.53 18.17 12.61
N GLY A 178 -0.51 18.09 11.26
CA GLY A 178 0.52 18.72 10.43
C GLY A 178 1.87 18.02 10.45
N LYS A 179 1.92 16.78 10.96
CA LYS A 179 3.13 15.96 11.02
C LYS A 179 2.96 14.72 10.16
N ASP A 180 4.01 14.36 9.43
CA ASP A 180 4.06 13.16 8.62
C ASP A 180 4.69 12.01 9.42
N PHE A 181 3.94 10.92 9.51
CA PHE A 181 4.38 9.72 10.21
C PHE A 181 4.83 8.66 9.19
N CYS A 182 6.06 8.23 9.34
CA CYS A 182 6.65 7.13 8.63
C CYS A 182 6.23 5.81 9.26
N MET A 183 5.48 5.05 8.53
CA MET A 183 5.17 3.68 8.93
C MET A 183 5.73 2.71 7.92
N ARG A 184 6.25 1.59 8.39
CA ARG A 184 6.52 0.45 7.53
C ARG A 184 5.19 -0.10 7.04
N THR A 185 5.08 -0.30 5.73
CA THR A 185 3.93 -0.96 5.13
C THR A 185 4.34 -2.29 4.54
N SER A 186 3.48 -3.25 4.71
CA SER A 186 3.60 -4.53 4.07
C SER A 186 2.51 -4.65 3.02
N ALA A 187 2.88 -5.02 1.81
CA ALA A 187 1.93 -5.33 0.74
C ALA A 187 2.45 -6.53 -0.03
N SER A 188 1.61 -7.28 -0.67
CA SER A 188 2.01 -8.25 -1.67
C SER A 188 1.58 -7.81 -3.05
N MET A 189 2.32 -8.27 -4.03
CA MET A 189 2.08 -8.00 -5.42
C MET A 189 2.14 -9.31 -6.18
N ILE A 190 1.11 -9.59 -6.96
CA ILE A 190 0.94 -10.86 -7.65
C ILE A 190 0.54 -10.61 -9.09
N TRP A 191 1.19 -11.28 -10.02
CA TRP A 191 0.77 -11.34 -11.40
C TRP A 191 -0.34 -12.36 -11.59
N GLU A 192 -1.44 -11.94 -12.18
CA GLU A 192 -2.57 -12.78 -12.58
C GLU A 192 -2.98 -12.38 -14.00
N GLU A 193 -2.80 -13.24 -14.97
CA GLU A 193 -3.20 -13.02 -16.36
C GLU A 193 -2.76 -11.66 -16.93
N LYS A 194 -1.48 -11.31 -16.80
CA LYS A 194 -0.89 -10.02 -17.21
C LYS A 194 -1.33 -8.81 -16.40
N VAL A 195 -2.10 -9.00 -15.35
CA VAL A 195 -2.52 -7.95 -14.43
C VAL A 195 -1.71 -8.04 -13.14
N LEU A 196 -1.10 -6.96 -12.74
CA LEU A 196 -0.37 -6.86 -11.50
C LEU A 196 -1.31 -6.39 -10.40
N ASN A 197 -1.60 -7.27 -9.46
CA ASN A 197 -2.53 -7.02 -8.35
C ASN A 197 -1.80 -6.70 -7.06
N PHE A 198 -2.26 -5.68 -6.33
CA PHE A 198 -1.72 -5.27 -5.05
C PHE A 198 -2.70 -5.60 -3.91
N TYR A 199 -2.17 -6.25 -2.89
CA TYR A 199 -2.91 -6.66 -1.70
C TYR A 199 -2.32 -6.02 -0.46
N VAL A 200 -3.15 -5.38 0.35
CA VAL A 200 -2.73 -4.81 1.63
C VAL A 200 -2.30 -5.92 2.57
N PHE A 201 -1.18 -5.73 3.24
CA PHE A 201 -0.60 -6.69 4.19
C PHE A 201 -0.33 -8.09 3.61
N GLY A 202 -0.37 -8.26 2.30
CA GLY A 202 -0.15 -9.55 1.65
C GLY A 202 -1.33 -10.52 1.66
N TRP A 203 -2.42 -10.21 2.36
CA TRP A 203 -3.61 -11.07 2.51
C TRP A 203 -4.93 -10.29 2.55
N GLY A 204 -4.86 -8.99 2.58
CA GLY A 204 -6.02 -8.12 2.62
C GLY A 204 -6.75 -8.03 1.26
N PRO A 205 -7.72 -7.13 1.14
CA PRO A 205 -8.39 -6.91 -0.13
C PRO A 205 -7.41 -6.37 -1.18
N ARG A 206 -7.67 -6.69 -2.44
CA ARG A 206 -6.99 -6.05 -3.55
C ARG A 206 -7.35 -4.57 -3.57
N VAL A 207 -6.34 -3.70 -3.54
CA VAL A 207 -6.54 -2.25 -3.48
C VAL A 207 -6.23 -1.55 -4.78
N VAL A 208 -5.31 -2.11 -5.57
CA VAL A 208 -4.89 -1.57 -6.87
C VAL A 208 -4.57 -2.72 -7.80
N ARG A 209 -4.83 -2.52 -9.07
CA ARG A 209 -4.27 -3.34 -10.16
C ARG A 209 -3.64 -2.46 -11.22
N ARG A 210 -2.60 -3.00 -11.87
CA ARG A 210 -1.92 -2.34 -12.98
C ARG A 210 -1.87 -3.28 -14.18
N TYR A 211 -2.15 -2.74 -15.35
CA TYR A 211 -2.13 -3.50 -16.59
C TYR A 211 -1.92 -2.57 -17.79
N ARG A 212 -1.51 -3.15 -18.91
CA ARG A 212 -1.37 -2.43 -20.17
C ARG A 212 -2.72 -2.36 -20.90
N ASP A 213 -3.01 -1.18 -21.44
CA ASP A 213 -4.04 -0.95 -22.43
C ASP A 213 -3.39 -0.23 -23.63
N GLY A 214 -3.00 -1.01 -24.62
CA GLY A 214 -2.17 -0.53 -25.71
C GLY A 214 -0.82 0.02 -25.22
N GLU A 215 -0.55 1.29 -25.47
CA GLU A 215 0.70 1.98 -25.05
C GLU A 215 0.59 2.57 -23.64
N PHE A 216 -0.59 2.58 -23.04
CA PHE A 216 -0.81 3.16 -21.73
C PHE A 216 -0.65 2.13 -20.61
N LEU A 217 -0.22 2.60 -19.46
CA LEU A 217 -0.31 1.86 -18.21
C LEU A 217 -1.58 2.34 -17.48
N ILE A 218 -2.45 1.41 -17.15
CA ILE A 218 -3.66 1.68 -16.38
C ILE A 218 -3.39 1.32 -14.91
N TRP A 219 -3.72 2.23 -14.04
CA TRP A 219 -3.72 2.04 -12.61
C TRP A 219 -5.17 2.15 -12.12
N GLU A 220 -5.76 1.02 -11.75
CA GLU A 220 -7.15 0.92 -11.34
C GLU A 220 -7.26 0.59 -9.85
N TYR A 221 -8.08 1.36 -9.16
CA TYR A 221 -8.37 1.16 -7.75
C TYR A 221 -9.55 0.22 -7.50
N ALA A 222 -9.70 -0.24 -6.25
CA ALA A 222 -10.78 -1.14 -5.85
C ALA A 222 -12.19 -0.55 -6.04
N ASP A 223 -12.33 0.76 -6.03
CA ASP A 223 -13.58 1.49 -6.29
C ASP A 223 -13.89 1.66 -7.78
N GLY A 224 -13.04 1.14 -8.67
CA GLY A 224 -13.16 1.26 -10.11
C GLY A 224 -12.63 2.57 -10.70
N SER A 225 -12.13 3.50 -9.89
CA SER A 225 -11.46 4.69 -10.41
C SER A 225 -10.14 4.33 -11.07
N ILE A 226 -9.81 5.01 -12.16
CA ILE A 226 -8.59 4.75 -12.92
C ILE A 226 -7.70 5.98 -13.00
N ASN A 227 -6.40 5.73 -13.14
CA ASN A 227 -5.46 6.69 -13.69
C ASN A 227 -4.84 6.08 -14.94
N LYS A 228 -4.89 6.82 -16.04
CA LYS A 228 -4.25 6.44 -17.31
C LYS A 228 -2.91 7.12 -17.39
N MET A 229 -1.88 6.36 -17.72
CA MET A 229 -0.51 6.83 -17.70
C MET A 229 0.16 6.66 -19.05
N GLU A 230 0.84 7.70 -19.51
CA GLU A 230 1.70 7.67 -20.70
C GLU A 230 3.14 7.37 -20.31
N ARG A 231 3.91 6.83 -21.25
CA ARG A 231 5.34 6.57 -21.06
C ARG A 231 6.15 7.85 -21.28
N LEU A 232 7.13 8.07 -20.41
CA LEU A 232 8.13 9.13 -20.57
C LEU A 232 9.51 8.50 -20.81
N CYS A 233 10.33 9.16 -21.66
CA CYS A 233 11.73 8.75 -21.85
C CYS A 233 12.69 9.40 -20.85
N GLN A 234 12.31 10.53 -20.27
CA GLN A 234 13.14 11.25 -19.32
C GLN A 234 12.28 11.81 -18.18
N LEU A 235 12.89 11.90 -17.00
CA LEU A 235 12.27 12.59 -15.88
C LEU A 235 12.20 14.10 -16.23
N PRO A 236 11.02 14.73 -16.17
CA PRO A 236 10.90 16.15 -16.45
C PRO A 236 11.76 16.99 -15.48
N GLU A 237 12.43 18.03 -15.97
CA GLU A 237 13.19 18.98 -15.14
C GLU A 237 12.32 19.64 -14.06
N THR A 238 11.02 19.76 -14.33
CA THR A 238 10.03 20.32 -13.41
C THR A 238 9.49 19.29 -12.43
N HIS A 239 10.01 18.05 -12.43
CA HIS A 239 9.56 17.03 -11.50
C HIS A 239 9.93 17.42 -10.07
N ILE A 240 8.91 17.64 -9.26
CA ILE A 240 9.06 17.97 -7.85
C ILE A 240 8.71 16.73 -7.03
N ILE A 241 9.66 16.27 -6.25
CA ILE A 241 9.40 15.26 -5.24
C ILE A 241 8.60 15.94 -4.13
N PRO A 242 7.42 15.40 -3.75
CA PRO A 242 6.64 16.00 -2.68
C PRO A 242 7.43 16.09 -1.39
N GLU A 243 7.61 17.30 -0.89
CA GLU A 243 8.21 17.50 0.43
C GLU A 243 7.23 17.05 1.53
N PRO A 244 7.76 16.49 2.63
CA PRO A 244 6.93 16.17 3.78
C PRO A 244 6.29 17.44 4.35
N ARG A 245 5.04 17.35 4.75
CA ARG A 245 4.26 18.48 5.31
C ARG A 245 4.74 18.93 6.71
N GLY A 246 5.83 18.40 7.19
CA GLY A 246 6.38 18.72 8.51
C GLY A 246 7.49 17.76 8.91
N PRO A 247 7.93 17.78 10.17
CA PRO A 247 8.94 16.84 10.65
C PRO A 247 8.43 15.41 10.47
N ARG A 248 9.28 14.56 9.91
CA ARG A 248 8.98 13.12 9.74
C ARG A 248 9.28 12.38 11.02
N TYR A 249 8.36 11.59 11.49
CA TYR A 249 8.51 10.76 12.68
C TYR A 249 8.55 9.28 12.26
N LYS A 250 9.65 8.60 12.58
CA LYS A 250 9.72 7.15 12.44
C LYS A 250 8.89 6.54 13.57
N LEU A 251 7.86 5.80 13.23
CA LEU A 251 7.13 4.95 14.16
C LEU A 251 7.80 3.57 14.12
N PHE A 252 8.87 3.41 14.94
CA PHE A 252 9.68 2.20 15.16
C PHE A 252 10.61 1.79 14.05
#